data_0fdd4f70b46a58377d0705f6033c052d
#
_entry.id   0fdd4f70b46a58377d0705f6033c052d
#
_cell.length_a   1.000
_cell.length_b   1.000
_cell.length_c   1.000
_cell.angle_alpha   90.00
_cell.angle_beta   90.00
_cell.angle_gamma   90.00
#
_symmetry.space_group_name_H-M   'P 1'
#
loop_
_entity.id
_entity.type
_entity.pdbx_description
1 polymer ?
#
loop_
_entity_poly.entity_id
_entity_poly.type
_entity_poly.pdbx_seq_one_letter_code
_entity_poly.pdbx_strand_id
1 'polypeptide(L)'
;METTISSQAKTVIIGPDRPFTIIGERINPTGRKKLAAEMAEGDYSRVEKDALAQVAAGAHILDVNAGIPLADEPAILEEVVQLVQDLIDVPLCLDSSIVEALRRGLEVYQGKALVNSVTGEEERLESVLPLIKKHDAAVIGISNDESGISDDPDVRFQVAKKIVERAQDHGIPKEDVIIDPLVMPIGAKQYAGRQVFTIIRRVREELGINTVCGASNVSFGLPNRDALNAAFLPMLIASGMTSAITNPLEKEVKEAILAADALFGNDPNCSSWIRNN
;
A
#
# COMPACT_ATOMS: atom_id res chain seq x y z
N MET A 1 -15.18 9.14 0.60
CA MET A 1 -14.12 10.16 0.45
C MET A 1 -13.10 9.62 -0.54
N GLU A 2 -12.48 10.45 -1.36
CA GLU A 2 -11.51 10.04 -2.38
C GLU A 2 -10.12 10.55 -2.02
N THR A 3 -9.10 9.69 -2.17
CA THR A 3 -7.68 10.06 -2.02
C THR A 3 -7.04 10.19 -3.39
N THR A 4 -6.35 11.29 -3.62
CA THR A 4 -5.65 11.55 -4.90
C THR A 4 -4.15 11.31 -4.73
N ILE A 5 -3.57 10.47 -5.58
CA ILE A 5 -2.13 10.20 -5.67
C ILE A 5 -1.71 10.52 -7.11
N SER A 6 -0.57 11.17 -7.30
CA SER A 6 -0.14 11.52 -8.67
C SER A 6 1.37 11.40 -8.87
N SER A 7 1.76 11.06 -10.09
CA SER A 7 3.07 11.34 -10.67
C SER A 7 3.02 12.64 -11.47
N GLN A 8 4.06 12.97 -12.21
CA GLN A 8 4.04 14.07 -13.20
C GLN A 8 3.05 13.81 -14.34
N ALA A 9 2.86 12.53 -14.73
CA ALA A 9 2.12 12.16 -15.93
C ALA A 9 0.72 11.63 -15.65
N LYS A 10 0.46 11.08 -14.45
CA LYS A 10 -0.77 10.35 -14.17
C LYS A 10 -1.31 10.61 -12.77
N THR A 11 -2.61 10.73 -12.68
CA THR A 11 -3.35 10.82 -11.41
C THR A 11 -4.13 9.53 -11.18
N VAL A 12 -4.05 9.00 -9.96
CA VAL A 12 -4.83 7.86 -9.47
C VAL A 12 -5.75 8.34 -8.35
N ILE A 13 -7.02 8.00 -8.44
CA ILE A 13 -8.03 8.32 -7.43
C ILE A 13 -8.45 7.01 -6.75
N ILE A 14 -8.18 6.91 -5.44
CA ILE A 14 -8.60 5.79 -4.61
C ILE A 14 -9.92 6.17 -3.95
N GLY A 15 -10.94 5.35 -4.08
CA GLY A 15 -12.25 5.66 -3.51
C GLY A 15 -13.23 4.49 -3.53
N PRO A 16 -14.33 4.55 -2.74
CA PRO A 16 -15.26 3.44 -2.56
C PRO A 16 -16.09 3.13 -3.82
N ASP A 17 -16.29 4.12 -4.71
CA ASP A 17 -17.07 3.98 -5.95
C ASP A 17 -16.15 4.03 -7.18
N ARG A 18 -14.92 3.59 -7.01
CA ARG A 18 -13.87 3.49 -8.05
C ARG A 18 -13.42 2.05 -8.19
N PRO A 19 -12.86 1.67 -9.36
CA PRO A 19 -12.17 0.39 -9.49
C PRO A 19 -11.10 0.22 -8.40
N PHE A 20 -10.95 -0.99 -7.91
CA PHE A 20 -10.00 -1.31 -6.86
C PHE A 20 -8.58 -0.94 -7.27
N THR A 21 -7.86 -0.22 -6.41
CA THR A 21 -6.51 0.24 -6.73
C THR A 21 -5.47 -0.83 -6.39
N ILE A 22 -4.74 -1.29 -7.40
CA ILE A 22 -3.63 -2.23 -7.25
C ILE A 22 -2.33 -1.44 -7.04
N ILE A 23 -1.68 -1.63 -5.90
CA ILE A 23 -0.33 -1.12 -5.60
C ILE A 23 0.63 -2.29 -5.76
N GLY A 24 1.54 -2.20 -6.72
CA GLY A 24 2.46 -3.30 -7.06
C GLY A 24 3.57 -3.47 -6.03
N GLU A 25 3.76 -4.69 -5.49
CA GLU A 25 4.65 -5.00 -4.36
C GLU A 25 6.07 -5.47 -4.74
N ARG A 26 6.43 -5.52 -6.04
CA ARG A 26 7.63 -6.26 -6.45
C ARG A 26 8.94 -5.51 -6.24
N ILE A 27 8.95 -4.20 -6.07
CA ILE A 27 10.15 -3.42 -5.74
C ILE A 27 10.31 -3.41 -4.22
N ASN A 28 10.61 -4.59 -3.67
CA ASN A 28 10.85 -4.80 -2.25
C ASN A 28 11.91 -5.91 -2.08
N PRO A 29 13.09 -5.60 -1.49
CA PRO A 29 14.17 -6.56 -1.30
C PRO A 29 13.89 -7.61 -0.22
N THR A 30 12.86 -7.40 0.64
CA THR A 30 12.50 -8.33 1.71
C THR A 30 12.13 -9.70 1.16
N GLY A 31 12.86 -10.73 1.58
CA GLY A 31 12.69 -12.11 1.08
C GLY A 31 13.20 -12.36 -0.35
N ARG A 32 13.73 -11.34 -1.03
CA ARG A 32 14.26 -11.39 -2.41
C ARG A 32 15.77 -11.18 -2.43
N LYS A 33 16.52 -12.18 -1.93
CA LYS A 33 17.98 -12.10 -1.74
C LYS A 33 18.76 -11.58 -2.96
N LYS A 34 18.35 -11.97 -4.18
CA LYS A 34 19.02 -11.52 -5.40
C LYS A 34 18.76 -10.04 -5.68
N LEU A 35 17.53 -9.57 -5.52
CA LEU A 35 17.19 -8.15 -5.64
C LEU A 35 17.95 -7.33 -4.60
N ALA A 36 17.97 -7.78 -3.34
CA ALA A 36 18.69 -7.10 -2.26
C ALA A 36 20.18 -6.95 -2.55
N ALA A 37 20.84 -8.00 -3.08
CA ALA A 37 22.27 -7.96 -3.45
C ALA A 37 22.52 -7.00 -4.61
N GLU A 38 21.72 -7.06 -5.67
CA GLU A 38 21.83 -6.18 -6.83
C GLU A 38 21.64 -4.71 -6.45
N MET A 39 20.60 -4.39 -5.67
CA MET A 39 20.35 -3.01 -5.18
C MET A 39 21.49 -2.51 -4.27
N ALA A 40 22.05 -3.35 -3.40
CA ALA A 40 23.16 -2.98 -2.54
C ALA A 40 24.45 -2.66 -3.32
N GLU A 41 24.62 -3.23 -4.52
CA GLU A 41 25.74 -2.97 -5.44
C GLU A 41 25.44 -1.83 -6.42
N GLY A 42 24.26 -1.20 -6.35
CA GLY A 42 23.82 -0.16 -7.29
C GLY A 42 23.38 -0.69 -8.65
N ASP A 43 23.12 -1.99 -8.78
CA ASP A 43 22.52 -2.59 -9.99
C ASP A 43 20.98 -2.59 -9.84
N TYR A 44 20.33 -1.65 -10.49
CA TYR A 44 18.89 -1.51 -10.50
C TYR A 44 18.18 -2.13 -11.71
N SER A 45 18.87 -2.90 -12.56
CA SER A 45 18.30 -3.53 -13.76
C SER A 45 17.07 -4.39 -13.46
N ARG A 46 17.04 -5.04 -12.29
CA ARG A 46 15.88 -5.82 -11.85
C ARG A 46 14.73 -4.94 -11.36
N VAL A 47 15.03 -3.82 -10.71
CA VAL A 47 14.03 -2.82 -10.31
C VAL A 47 13.32 -2.29 -11.55
N GLU A 48 14.07 -1.89 -12.58
CA GLU A 48 13.51 -1.41 -13.87
C GLU A 48 12.61 -2.47 -14.50
N LYS A 49 13.07 -3.71 -14.59
CA LYS A 49 12.31 -4.84 -15.13
C LYS A 49 11.02 -5.07 -14.34
N ASP A 50 11.09 -5.09 -13.01
CA ASP A 50 9.93 -5.30 -12.15
C ASP A 50 8.94 -4.12 -12.23
N ALA A 51 9.42 -2.89 -12.33
CA ALA A 51 8.59 -1.70 -12.50
C ALA A 51 7.77 -1.79 -13.80
N LEU A 52 8.44 -1.98 -14.94
CA LEU A 52 7.78 -2.10 -16.24
C LEU A 52 6.79 -3.27 -16.30
N ALA A 53 7.17 -4.42 -15.74
CA ALA A 53 6.32 -5.61 -15.73
C ALA A 53 5.04 -5.39 -14.92
N GLN A 54 5.13 -4.77 -13.73
CA GLN A 54 3.97 -4.48 -12.88
C GLN A 54 3.01 -3.48 -13.53
N VAL A 55 3.54 -2.43 -14.17
CA VAL A 55 2.71 -1.46 -14.89
C VAL A 55 2.01 -2.13 -16.08
N ALA A 56 2.72 -2.94 -16.85
CA ALA A 56 2.14 -3.71 -17.95
C ALA A 56 1.07 -4.72 -17.48
N ALA A 57 1.22 -5.26 -16.27
CA ALA A 57 0.23 -6.13 -15.65
C ALA A 57 -1.00 -5.39 -15.09
N GLY A 58 -0.97 -4.05 -15.01
CA GLY A 58 -2.09 -3.22 -14.59
C GLY A 58 -1.98 -2.66 -13.18
N ALA A 59 -0.77 -2.58 -12.59
CA ALA A 59 -0.56 -1.81 -11.36
C ALA A 59 -0.91 -0.33 -11.59
N HIS A 60 -1.63 0.25 -10.63
CA HIS A 60 -2.01 1.66 -10.65
C HIS A 60 -0.98 2.55 -9.95
N ILE A 61 -0.32 2.01 -8.93
CA ILE A 61 0.74 2.62 -8.13
C ILE A 61 1.82 1.57 -7.94
N LEU A 62 3.10 1.93 -7.80
CA LEU A 62 4.14 0.99 -7.39
C LEU A 62 4.64 1.33 -5.99
N ASP A 63 4.66 0.32 -5.11
CA ASP A 63 5.31 0.38 -3.82
C ASP A 63 6.82 0.18 -3.99
N VAL A 64 7.61 1.09 -3.44
CA VAL A 64 9.08 1.13 -3.58
C VAL A 64 9.71 1.08 -2.20
N ASN A 65 10.37 -0.03 -1.91
CA ASN A 65 11.10 -0.28 -0.68
C ASN A 65 12.59 -0.56 -0.96
N ALA A 66 13.47 0.02 -0.17
CA ALA A 66 14.92 -0.14 -0.26
C ALA A 66 15.54 -0.70 1.05
N GLY A 67 14.75 -1.31 1.91
CA GLY A 67 15.16 -1.83 3.22
C GLY A 67 16.08 -3.05 3.10
N ILE A 68 17.39 -2.79 2.96
CA ILE A 68 18.43 -3.81 2.89
C ILE A 68 19.26 -3.72 4.17
N PRO A 69 19.36 -4.80 4.96
CA PRO A 69 20.18 -4.78 6.17
C PRO A 69 21.62 -4.34 5.91
N LEU A 70 22.10 -3.40 6.71
CA LEU A 70 23.47 -2.85 6.66
C LEU A 70 23.80 -1.99 5.42
N ALA A 71 22.85 -1.72 4.53
CA ALA A 71 23.03 -0.78 3.43
C ALA A 71 22.57 0.65 3.81
N ASP A 72 22.94 1.64 3.00
CA ASP A 72 22.47 3.03 3.12
C ASP A 72 21.07 3.16 2.49
N GLU A 73 20.05 2.73 3.23
CA GLU A 73 18.66 2.75 2.75
C GLU A 73 18.22 4.14 2.26
N PRO A 74 18.53 5.26 2.97
CA PRO A 74 18.20 6.59 2.48
C PRO A 74 18.76 6.91 1.09
N ALA A 75 20.01 6.56 0.82
CA ALA A 75 20.63 6.77 -0.49
C ALA A 75 19.99 5.89 -1.57
N ILE A 76 19.81 4.61 -1.27
CA ILE A 76 19.23 3.65 -2.22
C ILE A 76 17.77 4.02 -2.54
N LEU A 77 16.96 4.41 -1.54
CA LEU A 77 15.57 4.79 -1.79
C LEU A 77 15.48 6.03 -2.67
N GLU A 78 16.31 7.04 -2.44
CA GLU A 78 16.39 8.25 -3.28
C GLU A 78 16.70 7.89 -4.74
N GLU A 79 17.74 7.08 -4.99
CA GLU A 79 18.15 6.67 -6.33
C GLU A 79 17.07 5.83 -7.02
N VAL A 80 16.45 4.89 -6.30
CA VAL A 80 15.40 4.02 -6.86
C VAL A 80 14.13 4.81 -7.15
N VAL A 81 13.72 5.74 -6.28
CA VAL A 81 12.57 6.61 -6.53
C VAL A 81 12.79 7.44 -7.79
N GLN A 82 13.98 8.04 -7.94
CA GLN A 82 14.30 8.84 -9.12
C GLN A 82 14.30 7.99 -10.39
N LEU A 83 14.96 6.83 -10.36
CA LEU A 83 15.00 5.89 -11.48
C LEU A 83 13.59 5.46 -11.92
N VAL A 84 12.77 5.04 -10.96
CA VAL A 84 11.46 4.46 -11.27
C VAL A 84 10.49 5.53 -11.78
N GLN A 85 10.44 6.74 -11.18
CA GLN A 85 9.57 7.82 -11.66
C GLN A 85 9.94 8.31 -13.07
N ASP A 86 11.21 8.21 -13.47
CA ASP A 86 11.65 8.58 -14.82
C ASP A 86 11.33 7.47 -15.85
N LEU A 87 11.11 6.25 -15.38
CA LEU A 87 10.86 5.07 -16.22
C LEU A 87 9.38 4.81 -16.51
N ILE A 88 8.49 5.19 -15.59
CA ILE A 88 7.05 4.86 -15.65
C ILE A 88 6.17 6.06 -15.38
N ASP A 89 4.92 6.01 -15.85
CA ASP A 89 3.94 7.08 -15.68
C ASP A 89 3.12 6.97 -14.38
N VAL A 90 3.05 5.78 -13.74
CA VAL A 90 2.21 5.59 -12.56
C VAL A 90 2.85 6.18 -11.29
N PRO A 91 2.05 6.67 -10.33
CA PRO A 91 2.56 7.20 -9.08
C PRO A 91 3.28 6.16 -8.23
N LEU A 92 4.05 6.63 -7.23
CA LEU A 92 4.78 5.77 -6.29
C LEU A 92 4.21 5.84 -4.87
N CYS A 93 4.31 4.70 -4.19
CA CYS A 93 4.18 4.54 -2.76
C CYS A 93 5.60 4.35 -2.19
N LEU A 94 6.06 5.28 -1.35
CA LEU A 94 7.39 5.25 -0.76
C LEU A 94 7.34 4.47 0.56
N ASP A 95 7.97 3.30 0.60
CA ASP A 95 7.91 2.38 1.75
C ASP A 95 9.25 2.34 2.50
N SER A 96 9.25 2.87 3.70
CA SER A 96 10.38 2.77 4.64
C SER A 96 9.98 2.95 6.09
N SER A 97 10.66 2.21 6.98
CA SER A 97 10.62 2.46 8.42
C SER A 97 11.59 3.58 8.86
N ILE A 98 12.54 3.97 8.01
CA ILE A 98 13.56 4.99 8.30
C ILE A 98 13.06 6.35 7.83
N VAL A 99 12.89 7.29 8.78
CA VAL A 99 12.37 8.65 8.50
C VAL A 99 13.26 9.39 7.49
N GLU A 100 14.57 9.23 7.59
CA GLU A 100 15.53 9.87 6.68
C GLU A 100 15.40 9.33 5.25
N ALA A 101 15.09 8.03 5.07
CA ALA A 101 14.84 7.45 3.76
C ALA A 101 13.56 8.04 3.15
N LEU A 102 12.47 8.15 3.92
CA LEU A 102 11.24 8.81 3.47
C LEU A 102 11.50 10.27 3.10
N ARG A 103 12.28 11.00 3.90
CA ARG A 103 12.62 12.40 3.62
C ARG A 103 13.33 12.54 2.28
N ARG A 104 14.38 11.75 2.03
CA ARG A 104 15.15 11.79 0.79
C ARG A 104 14.33 11.37 -0.42
N GLY A 105 13.53 10.30 -0.29
CA GLY A 105 12.63 9.86 -1.35
C GLY A 105 11.58 10.92 -1.71
N LEU A 106 10.99 11.59 -0.72
CA LEU A 106 10.01 12.67 -0.93
C LEU A 106 10.64 13.93 -1.55
N GLU A 107 11.91 14.23 -1.27
CA GLU A 107 12.61 15.39 -1.84
C GLU A 107 12.86 15.25 -3.35
N VAL A 108 13.00 14.04 -3.86
CA VAL A 108 13.22 13.79 -5.30
C VAL A 108 11.95 13.41 -6.04
N TYR A 109 10.90 12.99 -5.33
CA TYR A 109 9.66 12.58 -5.97
C TYR A 109 8.88 13.77 -6.55
N GLN A 110 8.30 13.58 -7.72
CA GLN A 110 7.57 14.63 -8.46
C GLN A 110 6.11 14.22 -8.61
N GLY A 111 5.25 14.86 -7.83
CA GLY A 111 3.83 14.58 -7.75
C GLY A 111 3.35 14.50 -6.31
N LYS A 112 2.17 13.91 -6.09
CA LYS A 112 1.64 13.62 -4.76
C LYS A 112 1.89 12.15 -4.43
N ALA A 113 2.92 11.88 -3.62
CA ALA A 113 3.31 10.53 -3.20
C ALA A 113 2.28 9.92 -2.24
N LEU A 114 2.25 8.58 -2.18
CA LEU A 114 1.73 7.83 -1.04
C LEU A 114 2.90 7.42 -0.17
N VAL A 115 2.84 7.61 1.13
CA VAL A 115 3.90 7.20 2.07
C VAL A 115 3.45 5.99 2.89
N ASN A 116 4.26 4.95 2.90
CA ASN A 116 4.08 3.71 3.66
C ASN A 116 5.23 3.61 4.71
N SER A 117 5.05 3.90 6.00
CA SER A 117 3.83 4.21 6.69
C SER A 117 4.09 4.96 8.02
N VAL A 118 3.01 5.33 8.67
CA VAL A 118 3.02 5.67 10.09
C VAL A 118 2.29 4.59 10.88
N THR A 119 2.62 4.47 12.17
CA THR A 119 1.86 3.70 13.17
C THR A 119 1.17 4.65 14.14
N GLY A 120 0.36 4.12 15.07
CA GLY A 120 -0.21 4.91 16.15
C GLY A 120 0.75 5.30 17.26
N GLU A 121 2.05 4.94 17.14
CA GLU A 121 3.11 5.34 18.07
C GLU A 121 3.37 6.85 17.97
N GLU A 122 3.33 7.56 19.10
CA GLU A 122 3.49 9.02 19.12
C GLU A 122 4.82 9.48 18.49
N GLU A 123 5.92 8.80 18.79
CA GLU A 123 7.23 9.12 18.22
C GLU A 123 7.21 9.01 16.68
N ARG A 124 6.54 7.97 16.16
CA ARG A 124 6.43 7.76 14.71
C ARG A 124 5.55 8.82 14.06
N LEU A 125 4.42 9.17 14.67
CA LEU A 125 3.53 10.21 14.20
C LEU A 125 4.23 11.57 14.16
N GLU A 126 4.90 11.97 15.25
CA GLU A 126 5.62 13.25 15.34
C GLU A 126 6.82 13.34 14.39
N SER A 127 7.44 12.22 14.03
CA SER A 127 8.59 12.22 13.11
C SER A 127 8.20 12.21 11.64
N VAL A 128 7.06 11.60 11.26
CA VAL A 128 6.69 11.41 9.85
C VAL A 128 5.62 12.40 9.38
N LEU A 129 4.58 12.70 10.19
CA LEU A 129 3.49 13.58 9.76
C LEU A 129 3.95 14.98 9.30
N PRO A 130 4.96 15.62 9.91
CA PRO A 130 5.51 16.87 9.39
C PRO A 130 6.08 16.75 7.96
N LEU A 131 6.68 15.60 7.61
CA LEU A 131 7.17 15.34 6.24
C LEU A 131 6.01 15.20 5.27
N ILE A 132 4.96 14.46 5.65
CA ILE A 132 3.74 14.30 4.85
C ILE A 132 3.15 15.68 4.53
N LYS A 133 3.00 16.53 5.56
CA LYS A 133 2.47 17.89 5.39
C LYS A 133 3.36 18.75 4.50
N LYS A 134 4.69 18.70 4.71
CA LYS A 134 5.66 19.49 3.94
C LYS A 134 5.61 19.18 2.44
N HIS A 135 5.43 17.91 2.08
CA HIS A 135 5.47 17.44 0.70
C HIS A 135 4.07 17.22 0.08
N ASP A 136 3.00 17.63 0.78
CA ASP A 136 1.61 17.43 0.35
C ASP A 136 1.31 15.98 -0.07
N ALA A 137 1.90 15.01 0.65
CA ALA A 137 1.76 13.59 0.38
C ALA A 137 0.52 13.01 1.07
N ALA A 138 0.05 11.84 0.62
CA ALA A 138 -0.86 11.01 1.37
C ALA A 138 -0.09 9.98 2.20
N VAL A 139 -0.71 9.43 3.25
CA VAL A 139 -0.04 8.52 4.17
C VAL A 139 -0.89 7.29 4.51
N ILE A 140 -0.24 6.13 4.57
CA ILE A 140 -0.80 4.90 5.12
C ILE A 140 -0.58 4.89 6.62
N GLY A 141 -1.67 4.73 7.37
CA GLY A 141 -1.64 4.54 8.82
C GLY A 141 -1.91 3.09 9.20
N ILE A 142 -0.91 2.41 9.75
CA ILE A 142 -1.05 1.02 10.20
C ILE A 142 -1.68 0.99 11.60
N SER A 143 -2.71 0.18 11.78
CA SER A 143 -3.54 0.12 13.00
C SER A 143 -2.87 -0.66 14.15
N ASN A 144 -1.64 -0.27 14.53
CA ASN A 144 -0.89 -0.71 15.73
C ASN A 144 -0.22 0.48 16.39
N ASP A 145 0.11 0.38 17.67
CA ASP A 145 0.75 1.41 18.47
C ASP A 145 1.80 0.83 19.45
N GLU A 146 2.20 1.61 20.45
CA GLU A 146 3.17 1.24 21.47
C GLU A 146 2.80 -0.05 22.23
N SER A 147 1.51 -0.40 22.29
CA SER A 147 1.04 -1.65 22.90
C SER A 147 1.24 -2.88 22.00
N GLY A 148 1.66 -2.65 20.76
CA GLY A 148 1.85 -3.67 19.74
C GLY A 148 0.60 -3.93 18.89
N ILE A 149 0.49 -5.16 18.35
CA ILE A 149 -0.61 -5.57 17.48
C ILE A 149 -1.68 -6.27 18.31
N SER A 150 -2.78 -5.59 18.59
CA SER A 150 -3.92 -6.17 19.33
C SER A 150 -4.67 -7.21 18.47
N ASP A 151 -5.14 -8.28 19.10
CA ASP A 151 -6.07 -9.23 18.49
C ASP A 151 -7.54 -8.73 18.52
N ASP A 152 -7.80 -7.63 19.24
CA ASP A 152 -9.11 -7.01 19.32
C ASP A 152 -9.29 -5.97 18.19
N PRO A 153 -10.25 -6.17 17.26
CA PRO A 153 -10.52 -5.21 16.19
C PRO A 153 -10.98 -3.84 16.71
N ASP A 154 -11.61 -3.76 17.90
CA ASP A 154 -12.04 -2.48 18.46
C ASP A 154 -10.83 -1.65 18.91
N VAL A 155 -9.84 -2.26 19.54
CA VAL A 155 -8.58 -1.60 19.92
C VAL A 155 -7.87 -1.08 18.66
N ARG A 156 -7.73 -1.93 17.62
CA ARG A 156 -7.09 -1.54 16.36
C ARG A 156 -7.83 -0.42 15.64
N PHE A 157 -9.15 -0.41 15.69
CA PHE A 157 -9.94 0.69 15.16
C PHE A 157 -9.71 2.01 15.92
N GLN A 158 -9.56 1.96 17.26
CA GLN A 158 -9.22 3.18 18.03
C GLN A 158 -7.84 3.72 17.65
N VAL A 159 -6.86 2.84 17.39
CA VAL A 159 -5.56 3.27 16.87
C VAL A 159 -5.70 3.92 15.49
N ALA A 160 -6.49 3.34 14.59
CA ALA A 160 -6.77 3.95 13.29
C ALA A 160 -7.38 5.35 13.42
N LYS A 161 -8.35 5.52 14.34
CA LYS A 161 -8.97 6.80 14.64
C LYS A 161 -7.96 7.81 15.19
N LYS A 162 -7.10 7.40 16.13
CA LYS A 162 -6.00 8.21 16.67
C LYS A 162 -5.09 8.71 15.55
N ILE A 163 -4.67 7.84 14.62
CA ILE A 163 -3.80 8.23 13.49
C ILE A 163 -4.46 9.33 12.65
N VAL A 164 -5.75 9.19 12.35
CA VAL A 164 -6.50 10.18 11.55
C VAL A 164 -6.58 11.52 12.29
N GLU A 165 -6.89 11.51 13.59
CA GLU A 165 -6.97 12.72 14.42
C GLU A 165 -5.59 13.41 14.48
N ARG A 166 -4.52 12.67 14.73
CA ARG A 166 -3.15 13.22 14.76
C ARG A 166 -2.71 13.79 13.40
N ALA A 167 -3.06 13.12 12.29
CA ALA A 167 -2.79 13.66 10.96
C ALA A 167 -3.50 15.01 10.73
N GLN A 168 -4.77 15.13 11.17
CA GLN A 168 -5.51 16.39 11.10
C GLN A 168 -4.90 17.48 11.99
N ASP A 169 -4.38 17.15 13.17
CA ASP A 169 -3.66 18.09 14.06
C ASP A 169 -2.39 18.66 13.36
N HIS A 170 -1.74 17.88 12.51
CA HIS A 170 -0.63 18.33 11.66
C HIS A 170 -1.09 19.05 10.38
N GLY A 171 -2.41 19.24 10.19
CA GLY A 171 -2.98 19.92 9.03
C GLY A 171 -2.97 19.08 7.76
N ILE A 172 -2.92 17.76 7.88
CA ILE A 172 -3.09 16.82 6.76
C ILE A 172 -4.59 16.57 6.58
N PRO A 173 -5.14 16.75 5.36
CA PRO A 173 -6.54 16.48 5.09
C PRO A 173 -6.89 15.02 5.37
N LYS A 174 -8.10 14.77 5.86
CA LYS A 174 -8.56 13.43 6.22
C LYS A 174 -8.54 12.46 5.03
N GLU A 175 -8.84 12.95 3.84
CA GLU A 175 -8.78 12.22 2.57
C GLU A 175 -7.38 11.76 2.17
N ASP A 176 -6.34 12.33 2.75
CA ASP A 176 -4.94 11.97 2.50
C ASP A 176 -4.42 10.91 3.51
N VAL A 177 -5.30 10.41 4.37
CA VAL A 177 -5.01 9.29 5.29
C VAL A 177 -5.72 8.04 4.80
N ILE A 178 -4.95 6.97 4.56
CA ILE A 178 -5.46 5.65 4.20
C ILE A 178 -5.11 4.67 5.33
N ILE A 179 -6.06 3.93 5.85
CA ILE A 179 -5.82 3.01 6.97
C ILE A 179 -5.47 1.61 6.47
N ASP A 180 -4.35 1.09 6.99
CA ASP A 180 -4.02 -0.34 6.90
C ASP A 180 -4.52 -1.05 8.16
N PRO A 181 -5.51 -1.97 8.03
CA PRO A 181 -5.99 -2.78 9.13
C PRO A 181 -4.98 -3.84 9.58
N LEU A 182 -3.81 -3.90 8.99
CA LEU A 182 -2.70 -4.83 9.27
C LEU A 182 -3.11 -6.31 9.17
N VAL A 183 -2.91 -6.87 7.99
CA VAL A 183 -3.19 -8.28 7.70
C VAL A 183 -2.13 -9.18 8.30
N MET A 184 -2.53 -10.02 9.27
CA MET A 184 -1.68 -11.04 9.85
C MET A 184 -1.81 -12.38 9.11
N PRO A 185 -0.73 -13.21 9.06
CA PRO A 185 -0.80 -14.54 8.46
C PRO A 185 -1.84 -15.42 9.16
N ILE A 186 -2.77 -15.99 8.39
CA ILE A 186 -3.81 -16.89 8.95
C ILE A 186 -3.22 -18.20 9.50
N GLY A 187 -2.03 -18.60 9.05
CA GLY A 187 -1.29 -19.73 9.61
C GLY A 187 -0.81 -19.49 11.05
N ALA A 188 -0.60 -18.23 11.43
CA ALA A 188 -0.21 -17.83 12.78
C ALA A 188 -1.40 -17.35 13.64
N LYS A 189 -2.39 -16.71 13.00
CA LYS A 189 -3.57 -16.10 13.65
C LYS A 189 -4.85 -16.53 12.93
N GLN A 190 -5.48 -17.59 13.42
CA GLN A 190 -6.64 -18.23 12.77
C GLN A 190 -7.79 -17.28 12.37
N TYR A 191 -8.03 -16.22 13.13
CA TYR A 191 -9.14 -15.27 12.90
C TYR A 191 -8.69 -13.96 12.24
N ALA A 192 -7.43 -13.85 11.80
CA ALA A 192 -6.89 -12.61 11.25
C ALA A 192 -7.75 -12.01 10.12
N GLY A 193 -8.23 -12.83 9.19
CA GLY A 193 -9.10 -12.37 8.10
C GLY A 193 -10.40 -11.74 8.62
N ARG A 194 -11.07 -12.34 9.61
CA ARG A 194 -12.31 -11.82 10.19
C ARG A 194 -12.10 -10.48 10.89
N GLN A 195 -10.97 -10.34 11.60
CA GLN A 195 -10.60 -9.09 12.28
C GLN A 195 -10.42 -7.96 11.26
N VAL A 196 -9.69 -8.24 10.18
CA VAL A 196 -9.45 -7.28 9.08
C VAL A 196 -10.76 -6.81 8.46
N PHE A 197 -11.69 -7.72 8.12
CA PHE A 197 -12.99 -7.35 7.55
C PHE A 197 -13.82 -6.47 8.49
N THR A 198 -13.74 -6.70 9.80
CA THR A 198 -14.42 -5.88 10.79
C THR A 198 -13.85 -4.46 10.84
N ILE A 199 -12.52 -4.33 10.86
CA ILE A 199 -11.85 -3.03 10.91
C ILE A 199 -12.15 -2.23 9.63
N ILE A 200 -12.05 -2.86 8.45
CA ILE A 200 -12.34 -2.21 7.16
C ILE A 200 -13.75 -1.60 7.16
N ARG A 201 -14.77 -2.37 7.54
CA ARG A 201 -16.15 -1.88 7.60
C ARG A 201 -16.29 -0.67 8.53
N ARG A 202 -15.71 -0.74 9.72
CA ARG A 202 -15.74 0.36 10.68
C ARG A 202 -15.03 1.60 10.17
N VAL A 203 -13.83 1.45 9.58
CA VAL A 203 -13.09 2.58 8.97
C VAL A 203 -13.94 3.24 7.88
N ARG A 204 -14.58 2.44 7.03
CA ARG A 204 -15.46 2.97 5.97
C ARG A 204 -16.69 3.66 6.54
N GLU A 205 -17.40 3.03 7.49
CA GLU A 205 -18.70 3.51 8.00
C GLU A 205 -18.55 4.65 9.00
N GLU A 206 -17.58 4.57 9.91
CA GLU A 206 -17.41 5.52 11.00
C GLU A 206 -16.42 6.65 10.64
N LEU A 207 -15.37 6.37 9.90
CA LEU A 207 -14.38 7.38 9.49
C LEU A 207 -14.59 7.87 8.06
N GLY A 208 -15.20 7.09 7.16
CA GLY A 208 -15.49 7.48 5.77
C GLY A 208 -14.25 7.63 4.89
N ILE A 209 -13.11 7.02 5.27
CA ILE A 209 -11.84 7.09 4.56
C ILE A 209 -11.49 5.78 3.86
N ASN A 210 -10.44 5.82 3.04
CA ASN A 210 -9.95 4.69 2.28
C ASN A 210 -9.15 3.70 3.15
N THR A 211 -9.03 2.46 2.67
CA THR A 211 -8.25 1.40 3.31
C THR A 211 -7.32 0.72 2.31
N VAL A 212 -6.19 0.24 2.82
CA VAL A 212 -5.16 -0.51 2.07
C VAL A 212 -4.65 -1.65 2.94
N CYS A 213 -4.07 -2.68 2.36
CA CYS A 213 -3.28 -3.65 3.12
C CYS A 213 -2.25 -4.35 2.22
N GLY A 214 -1.20 -4.88 2.84
CA GLY A 214 -0.34 -5.89 2.24
C GLY A 214 -1.09 -7.21 2.13
N ALA A 215 -1.84 -7.41 1.03
CA ALA A 215 -2.78 -8.53 0.89
C ALA A 215 -2.08 -9.89 0.92
N SER A 216 -0.87 -9.98 0.36
CA SER A 216 -0.06 -11.21 0.32
C SER A 216 0.38 -11.73 1.70
N ASN A 217 0.25 -10.91 2.75
CA ASN A 217 0.58 -11.31 4.13
C ASN A 217 -0.36 -12.40 4.66
N VAL A 218 -1.63 -12.42 4.23
CA VAL A 218 -2.64 -13.40 4.68
C VAL A 218 -2.17 -14.84 4.53
N SER A 219 -1.47 -15.14 3.45
CA SER A 219 -1.03 -16.48 3.08
C SER A 219 0.41 -16.82 3.47
N PHE A 220 1.10 -15.93 4.18
CA PHE A 220 2.51 -16.10 4.52
C PHE A 220 2.75 -17.42 5.27
N GLY A 221 3.74 -18.19 4.80
CA GLY A 221 4.10 -19.50 5.38
C GLY A 221 3.19 -20.67 4.96
N LEU A 222 2.15 -20.44 4.16
CA LEU A 222 1.23 -21.48 3.69
C LEU A 222 1.56 -21.92 2.24
N PRO A 223 1.19 -23.14 1.86
CA PRO A 223 1.30 -23.58 0.46
C PRO A 223 0.20 -22.93 -0.41
N ASN A 224 0.42 -22.93 -1.73
CA ASN A 224 -0.54 -22.43 -2.73
C ASN A 224 -1.05 -21.01 -2.41
N ARG A 225 -0.11 -20.10 -2.18
CA ARG A 225 -0.38 -18.73 -1.73
C ARG A 225 -1.27 -17.95 -2.69
N ASP A 226 -1.07 -18.13 -3.99
CA ASP A 226 -1.80 -17.40 -5.04
C ASP A 226 -3.30 -17.66 -4.97
N ALA A 227 -3.71 -18.91 -4.72
CA ALA A 227 -5.12 -19.25 -4.54
C ALA A 227 -5.72 -18.62 -3.27
N LEU A 228 -4.95 -18.55 -2.17
CA LEU A 228 -5.40 -17.87 -0.94
C LEU A 228 -5.51 -16.37 -1.14
N ASN A 229 -4.51 -15.76 -1.78
CA ASN A 229 -4.51 -14.33 -2.09
C ASN A 229 -5.67 -13.96 -3.02
N ALA A 230 -5.88 -14.73 -4.08
CA ALA A 230 -6.99 -14.55 -5.03
C ALA A 230 -8.37 -14.68 -4.35
N ALA A 231 -8.54 -15.60 -3.41
CA ALA A 231 -9.78 -15.72 -2.64
C ALA A 231 -9.97 -14.58 -1.63
N PHE A 232 -8.89 -14.09 -1.02
CA PHE A 232 -8.95 -13.05 0.01
C PHE A 232 -9.30 -11.67 -0.54
N LEU A 233 -8.78 -11.30 -1.69
CA LEU A 233 -8.99 -9.97 -2.29
C LEU A 233 -10.46 -9.63 -2.56
N PRO A 234 -11.30 -10.48 -3.18
CA PRO A 234 -12.73 -10.24 -3.31
C PRO A 234 -13.43 -10.07 -1.95
N MET A 235 -13.01 -10.80 -0.92
CA MET A 235 -13.56 -10.66 0.44
C MET A 235 -13.20 -9.31 1.07
N LEU A 236 -11.97 -8.82 0.82
CA LEU A 236 -11.55 -7.46 1.23
C LEU A 236 -12.39 -6.39 0.53
N ILE A 237 -12.54 -6.49 -0.81
CA ILE A 237 -13.35 -5.55 -1.62
C ILE A 237 -14.80 -5.55 -1.11
N ALA A 238 -15.38 -6.73 -0.89
CA ALA A 238 -16.72 -6.88 -0.32
C ALA A 238 -16.88 -6.29 1.08
N SER A 239 -15.79 -6.19 1.82
CA SER A 239 -15.78 -5.55 3.15
C SER A 239 -15.61 -4.04 3.09
N GLY A 240 -15.31 -3.47 1.91
CA GLY A 240 -15.16 -2.03 1.67
C GLY A 240 -13.73 -1.54 1.50
N MET A 241 -12.76 -2.45 1.31
CA MET A 241 -11.38 -2.07 1.00
C MET A 241 -11.29 -1.44 -0.39
N THR A 242 -10.47 -0.40 -0.51
CA THR A 242 -10.36 0.40 -1.76
C THR A 242 -9.04 0.19 -2.50
N SER A 243 -8.03 -0.37 -1.84
CA SER A 243 -6.72 -0.63 -2.44
C SER A 243 -5.99 -1.77 -1.74
N ALA A 244 -4.99 -2.37 -2.40
CA ALA A 244 -4.08 -3.32 -1.75
C ALA A 244 -2.68 -3.27 -2.39
N ILE A 245 -1.67 -3.49 -1.55
CA ILE A 245 -0.31 -3.80 -1.95
C ILE A 245 -0.27 -5.30 -2.23
N THR A 246 -0.07 -5.67 -3.50
CA THR A 246 -0.16 -7.06 -3.96
C THR A 246 0.64 -7.26 -5.25
N ASN A 247 0.81 -8.52 -5.67
CA ASN A 247 1.55 -8.85 -6.87
C ASN A 247 0.63 -8.86 -8.12
N PRO A 248 0.66 -7.85 -8.99
CA PRO A 248 -0.19 -7.81 -10.19
C PRO A 248 0.24 -8.81 -11.27
N LEU A 249 1.43 -9.44 -11.13
CA LEU A 249 1.92 -10.45 -12.07
C LEU A 249 1.27 -11.81 -11.87
N GLU A 250 0.61 -12.04 -10.73
CA GLU A 250 -0.15 -13.26 -10.45
C GLU A 250 -1.52 -13.16 -11.13
N LYS A 251 -1.70 -14.01 -12.14
CA LYS A 251 -2.89 -14.00 -12.98
C LYS A 251 -4.19 -14.18 -12.17
N GLU A 252 -4.18 -15.13 -11.24
CA GLU A 252 -5.32 -15.45 -10.37
C GLU A 252 -5.70 -14.26 -9.47
N VAL A 253 -4.72 -13.54 -8.97
CA VAL A 253 -4.90 -12.32 -8.15
C VAL A 253 -5.54 -11.22 -8.98
N LYS A 254 -4.98 -10.94 -10.16
CA LYS A 254 -5.51 -9.91 -11.07
C LYS A 254 -6.94 -10.22 -11.51
N GLU A 255 -7.21 -11.46 -11.94
CA GLU A 255 -8.54 -11.90 -12.37
C GLU A 255 -9.56 -11.78 -11.24
N ALA A 256 -9.19 -12.15 -10.00
CA ALA A 256 -10.06 -12.05 -8.84
C ALA A 256 -10.45 -10.58 -8.53
N ILE A 257 -9.51 -9.64 -8.65
CA ILE A 257 -9.78 -8.20 -8.46
C ILE A 257 -10.73 -7.69 -9.55
N LEU A 258 -10.44 -7.95 -10.84
CA LEU A 258 -11.25 -7.49 -11.95
C LEU A 258 -12.67 -8.07 -11.89
N ALA A 259 -12.80 -9.34 -11.51
CA ALA A 259 -14.11 -9.99 -11.32
C ALA A 259 -14.88 -9.33 -10.16
N ALA A 260 -14.21 -9.05 -9.06
CA ALA A 260 -14.84 -8.37 -7.92
C ALA A 260 -15.33 -6.97 -8.29
N ASP A 261 -14.52 -6.16 -8.97
CA ASP A 261 -14.93 -4.83 -9.44
C ASP A 261 -16.15 -4.89 -10.37
N ALA A 262 -16.18 -5.84 -11.30
CA ALA A 262 -17.33 -6.04 -12.19
C ALA A 262 -18.59 -6.43 -11.40
N LEU A 263 -18.48 -7.34 -10.43
CA LEU A 263 -19.59 -7.81 -9.60
C LEU A 263 -20.11 -6.75 -8.63
N PHE A 264 -19.23 -5.89 -8.12
CA PHE A 264 -19.61 -4.78 -7.22
C PHE A 264 -20.08 -3.52 -7.95
N GLY A 265 -19.98 -3.48 -9.29
CA GLY A 265 -20.38 -2.33 -10.10
C GLY A 265 -19.34 -1.21 -10.14
N ASN A 266 -18.13 -1.46 -9.70
CA ASN A 266 -16.99 -0.53 -9.76
C ASN A 266 -16.33 -0.50 -11.15
N ASP A 267 -16.65 -1.46 -12.04
CA ASP A 267 -16.21 -1.50 -13.44
C ASP A 267 -17.40 -1.18 -14.39
N PRO A 268 -17.58 0.09 -14.77
CA PRO A 268 -18.71 0.49 -15.61
C PRO A 268 -18.78 -0.30 -16.92
N ASN A 269 -19.96 -0.91 -17.17
CA ASN A 269 -20.21 -1.76 -18.33
C ASN A 269 -19.27 -2.98 -18.43
N CYS A 270 -18.66 -3.41 -17.35
CA CYS A 270 -17.66 -4.50 -17.30
C CYS A 270 -16.49 -4.25 -18.28
N SER A 271 -16.14 -2.98 -18.52
CA SER A 271 -15.20 -2.59 -19.58
C SER A 271 -13.78 -3.07 -19.33
N SER A 272 -13.34 -3.06 -18.07
CA SER A 272 -12.02 -3.55 -17.69
C SER A 272 -11.98 -5.08 -17.74
N TRP A 273 -13.06 -5.73 -17.29
CA TRP A 273 -13.19 -7.18 -17.38
C TRP A 273 -13.12 -7.68 -18.84
N ILE A 274 -13.92 -7.09 -19.73
CA ILE A 274 -13.97 -7.47 -21.16
C ILE A 274 -12.62 -7.23 -21.86
N ARG A 275 -11.92 -6.15 -21.51
CA ARG A 275 -10.62 -5.81 -22.13
C ARG A 275 -9.50 -6.77 -21.74
N ASN A 276 -9.57 -7.34 -20.54
CA ASN A 276 -8.52 -8.19 -19.98
C ASN A 276 -8.77 -9.70 -20.15
N ASN A 277 -9.94 -10.11 -20.68
CA ASN A 277 -10.32 -11.49 -20.95
C ASN A 277 -10.82 -11.67 -22.38
#